data_f094c2604ce856a61a771dc82a9643d2
#
_entry.id   f094c2604ce856a61a771dc82a9643d2
#
_cell.length_a   1.000
_cell.length_b   1.000
_cell.length_c   1.000
_cell.angle_alpha   90.00
_cell.angle_beta   90.00
_cell.angle_gamma   90.00
#
_symmetry.space_group_name_H-M   'P 1'
#
loop_
_entity.id
_entity.type
_entity.pdbx_description
1 polymer ?
#
loop_
_entity_poly.entity_id
_entity_poly.type
_entity_poly.pdbx_seq_one_letter_code
_entity_poly.pdbx_strand_id
1 'polypeptide(L)'
;MPVDASNLTFPESVVVTDQVIDTSTVGPRKQQAFIGLFRHILELYQVAGVPRYVVGLVGPTGSGKSVIASLFNHFSLQLKLPFRFASIGIDAYHFTNRYLNAHTVAGAAMKTFKGRYDTYDAGKLARALIAFRAGQHVRFPVYSRATHDPVEHVIDIPERNVLLLVEGLWLLHETPEWDQIRSLLDHAIFMEARKDKVRPAVIKRHVEGGRAVDDAANYYDTVDANNFDLVMKTKTRADEIIPSYFFAEP
;
A
#
# COMPACT_ATOMS: atom_id res chain seq x y z
N MET A 1 -22.25 -7.61 15.97
CA MET A 1 -21.45 -8.34 17.00
C MET A 1 -19.99 -8.10 16.70
N PRO A 2 -19.14 -7.88 17.70
CA PRO A 2 -17.71 -7.73 17.46
C PRO A 2 -17.16 -9.00 16.78
N VAL A 3 -16.23 -8.81 15.84
CA VAL A 3 -15.55 -9.93 15.17
C VAL A 3 -14.59 -10.56 16.17
N ASP A 4 -14.76 -11.86 16.43
CA ASP A 4 -13.79 -12.60 17.25
C ASP A 4 -12.53 -12.91 16.42
N ALA A 5 -11.46 -12.18 16.69
CA ALA A 5 -10.15 -12.37 16.06
C ALA A 5 -9.13 -12.99 17.05
N SER A 6 -9.60 -13.70 18.08
CA SER A 6 -8.71 -14.29 19.12
C SER A 6 -7.79 -15.38 18.57
N ASN A 7 -8.24 -16.12 17.55
CA ASN A 7 -7.58 -17.33 17.03
C ASN A 7 -6.84 -17.12 15.71
N LEU A 8 -6.42 -15.88 15.39
CA LEU A 8 -5.63 -15.62 14.19
C LEU A 8 -4.24 -16.25 14.30
N THR A 9 -3.87 -17.01 13.28
CA THR A 9 -2.55 -17.60 13.13
C THR A 9 -1.70 -16.80 12.14
N PHE A 10 -0.44 -16.58 12.49
CA PHE A 10 0.49 -15.87 11.62
C PHE A 10 1.08 -16.84 10.58
N PRO A 11 1.07 -16.50 9.28
CA PRO A 11 1.57 -17.40 8.24
C PRO A 11 3.09 -17.44 8.22
N GLU A 12 3.68 -18.54 7.74
CA GLU A 12 5.12 -18.66 7.49
C GLU A 12 5.58 -17.85 6.27
N SER A 13 4.67 -17.58 5.34
CA SER A 13 4.92 -16.74 4.17
C SER A 13 3.65 -16.05 3.69
N VAL A 14 3.80 -14.95 2.97
CA VAL A 14 2.73 -14.25 2.25
C VAL A 14 3.14 -13.96 0.82
N VAL A 15 2.15 -13.84 -0.06
CA VAL A 15 2.39 -13.42 -1.45
C VAL A 15 2.14 -11.93 -1.55
N VAL A 16 3.16 -11.19 -1.99
CA VAL A 16 3.07 -9.76 -2.29
C VAL A 16 3.22 -9.59 -3.79
N THR A 17 2.14 -9.27 -4.47
CA THR A 17 2.06 -9.25 -5.93
C THR A 17 2.33 -10.67 -6.50
N ASP A 18 3.55 -10.91 -6.96
CA ASP A 18 4.02 -12.19 -7.54
C ASP A 18 5.25 -12.75 -6.81
N GLN A 19 5.60 -12.19 -5.64
CA GLN A 19 6.74 -12.61 -4.82
C GLN A 19 6.27 -13.25 -3.52
N VAL A 20 6.85 -14.41 -3.18
CA VAL A 20 6.69 -15.03 -1.87
C VAL A 20 7.65 -14.37 -0.89
N ILE A 21 7.10 -13.79 0.17
CA ILE A 21 7.86 -13.18 1.26
C ILE A 21 7.82 -14.11 2.46
N ASP A 22 8.99 -14.55 2.90
CA ASP A 22 9.15 -15.34 4.13
C ASP A 22 8.85 -14.46 5.35
N THR A 23 7.89 -14.88 6.15
CA THR A 23 7.48 -14.26 7.40
C THR A 23 7.74 -15.13 8.62
N SER A 24 8.34 -16.32 8.45
CA SER A 24 8.62 -17.27 9.52
C SER A 24 9.60 -16.70 10.58
N THR A 25 10.44 -15.76 10.18
CA THR A 25 11.41 -15.08 11.06
C THR A 25 10.82 -13.92 11.86
N VAL A 26 9.53 -13.58 11.64
CA VAL A 26 8.84 -12.53 12.39
C VAL A 26 8.58 -13.02 13.81
N GLY A 27 9.25 -12.42 14.81
CA GLY A 27 9.10 -12.83 16.20
C GLY A 27 7.69 -12.59 16.79
N PRO A 28 7.33 -13.31 17.86
CA PRO A 28 5.96 -13.31 18.41
C PRO A 28 5.41 -11.92 18.76
N ARG A 29 6.26 -11.04 19.29
CA ARG A 29 5.86 -9.66 19.63
C ARG A 29 5.41 -8.87 18.41
N LYS A 30 6.13 -9.00 17.29
CA LYS A 30 5.78 -8.34 16.02
C LYS A 30 4.55 -8.98 15.40
N GLN A 31 4.40 -10.31 15.47
CA GLN A 31 3.19 -11.01 15.03
C GLN A 31 1.94 -10.46 15.75
N GLN A 32 2.03 -10.30 17.07
CA GLN A 32 0.92 -9.72 17.87
C GLN A 32 0.63 -8.27 17.49
N ALA A 33 1.65 -7.47 17.14
CA ALA A 33 1.45 -6.11 16.68
C ALA A 33 0.69 -6.05 15.34
N PHE A 34 1.01 -6.93 14.38
CA PHE A 34 0.27 -7.03 13.11
C PHE A 34 -1.18 -7.49 13.31
N ILE A 35 -1.39 -8.49 14.16
CA ILE A 35 -2.74 -8.97 14.51
C ILE A 35 -3.52 -7.86 15.23
N GLY A 36 -2.88 -7.14 16.15
CA GLY A 36 -3.46 -5.99 16.84
C GLY A 36 -3.89 -4.89 15.87
N LEU A 37 -3.04 -4.54 14.91
CA LEU A 37 -3.36 -3.55 13.89
C LEU A 37 -4.53 -4.00 12.99
N PHE A 38 -4.58 -5.28 12.62
CA PHE A 38 -5.71 -5.81 11.86
C PHE A 38 -7.02 -5.73 12.65
N ARG A 39 -7.01 -6.11 13.93
CA ARG A 39 -8.18 -5.96 14.82
C ARG A 39 -8.63 -4.51 14.90
N HIS A 40 -7.69 -3.60 15.08
CA HIS A 40 -7.98 -2.18 15.16
C HIS A 40 -8.74 -1.65 13.92
N ILE A 41 -8.31 -1.99 12.72
CA ILE A 41 -9.03 -1.56 11.50
C ILE A 41 -10.40 -2.24 11.34
N LEU A 42 -10.58 -3.47 11.85
CA LEU A 42 -11.90 -4.10 11.90
C LEU A 42 -12.83 -3.35 12.86
N GLU A 43 -12.32 -2.93 14.01
CA GLU A 43 -13.07 -2.13 15.01
C GLU A 43 -13.46 -0.76 14.44
N LEU A 44 -12.53 -0.06 13.77
CA LEU A 44 -12.84 1.21 13.09
C LEU A 44 -14.01 1.05 12.11
N TYR A 45 -13.98 0.02 11.28
CA TYR A 45 -15.08 -0.26 10.36
C TYR A 45 -16.41 -0.54 11.07
N GLN A 46 -16.38 -1.35 12.13
CA GLN A 46 -17.59 -1.69 12.89
C GLN A 46 -18.19 -0.48 13.60
N VAL A 47 -17.35 0.36 14.19
CA VAL A 47 -17.77 1.61 14.86
C VAL A 47 -18.37 2.60 13.87
N ALA A 48 -17.79 2.71 12.68
CA ALA A 48 -18.27 3.60 11.62
C ALA A 48 -19.69 3.22 11.16
N GLY A 49 -20.05 1.93 11.17
CA GLY A 49 -21.39 1.46 10.83
C GLY A 49 -21.82 1.75 9.38
N VAL A 50 -20.88 1.99 8.49
CA VAL A 50 -21.12 2.29 7.07
C VAL A 50 -20.90 1.04 6.20
N PRO A 51 -21.60 0.91 5.07
CA PRO A 51 -21.45 -0.28 4.23
C PRO A 51 -20.08 -0.37 3.55
N ARG A 52 -19.46 0.77 3.24
CA ARG A 52 -18.13 0.84 2.60
C ARG A 52 -17.22 1.80 3.35
N TYR A 53 -16.07 1.29 3.73
CA TYR A 53 -15.08 2.01 4.55
C TYR A 53 -13.70 1.87 3.92
N VAL A 54 -12.97 2.96 3.83
CA VAL A 54 -11.65 3.01 3.18
C VAL A 54 -10.58 3.38 4.21
N VAL A 55 -9.66 2.45 4.44
CA VAL A 55 -8.47 2.71 5.27
C VAL A 55 -7.26 2.90 4.37
N GLY A 56 -6.57 4.02 4.53
CA GLY A 56 -5.28 4.29 3.88
C GLY A 56 -4.13 3.78 4.75
N LEU A 57 -3.27 2.91 4.20
CA LEU A 57 -2.01 2.52 4.82
C LEU A 57 -0.86 3.21 4.09
N VAL A 58 -0.32 4.25 4.68
CA VAL A 58 0.62 5.18 4.04
C VAL A 58 2.01 5.04 4.65
N GLY A 59 3.04 5.33 3.88
CA GLY A 59 4.41 5.32 4.39
C GLY A 59 5.43 5.20 3.25
N PRO A 60 6.72 5.42 3.52
CA PRO A 60 7.74 5.42 2.49
C PRO A 60 7.98 4.04 1.89
N THR A 61 8.66 4.01 0.75
CA THR A 61 9.13 2.77 0.13
C THR A 61 9.94 1.94 1.12
N GLY A 62 9.70 0.63 1.16
CA GLY A 62 10.40 -0.28 2.07
C GLY A 62 9.83 -0.34 3.49
N SER A 63 8.80 0.43 3.86
CA SER A 63 8.21 0.38 5.21
C SER A 63 7.40 -0.90 5.51
N GLY A 64 7.12 -1.75 4.51
CA GLY A 64 6.42 -3.03 4.70
C GLY A 64 4.91 -2.98 4.45
N LYS A 65 4.34 -1.90 3.92
CA LYS A 65 2.88 -1.74 3.66
C LYS A 65 2.27 -2.91 2.91
N SER A 66 2.87 -3.29 1.78
CA SER A 66 2.34 -4.36 0.93
C SER A 66 2.37 -5.73 1.62
N VAL A 67 3.38 -5.97 2.49
CA VAL A 67 3.43 -7.19 3.31
C VAL A 67 2.29 -7.19 4.34
N ILE A 68 2.03 -6.04 4.99
CA ILE A 68 0.90 -5.88 5.91
C ILE A 68 -0.42 -6.09 5.19
N ALA A 69 -0.61 -5.51 4.01
CA ALA A 69 -1.82 -5.71 3.22
C ALA A 69 -2.05 -7.19 2.89
N SER A 70 -0.99 -7.93 2.54
CA SER A 70 -1.06 -9.37 2.29
C SER A 70 -1.33 -10.19 3.56
N LEU A 71 -0.73 -9.81 4.69
CA LEU A 71 -1.04 -10.41 6.00
C LEU A 71 -2.51 -10.21 6.36
N PHE A 72 -3.05 -9.01 6.14
CA PHE A 72 -4.45 -8.71 6.45
C PHE A 72 -5.42 -9.46 5.53
N ASN A 73 -5.11 -9.63 4.26
CA ASN A 73 -5.86 -10.53 3.39
C ASN A 73 -5.84 -11.97 3.94
N HIS A 74 -4.67 -12.47 4.36
CA HIS A 74 -4.54 -13.80 4.96
C HIS A 74 -5.38 -13.92 6.25
N PHE A 75 -5.30 -12.95 7.16
CA PHE A 75 -6.09 -12.96 8.40
C PHE A 75 -7.59 -12.89 8.12
N SER A 76 -8.02 -12.11 7.12
CA SER A 76 -9.43 -12.00 6.76
C SER A 76 -10.03 -13.32 6.29
N LEU A 77 -9.23 -14.18 5.64
CA LEU A 77 -9.66 -15.51 5.20
C LEU A 77 -9.82 -16.50 6.36
N GLN A 78 -9.16 -16.28 7.50
CA GLN A 78 -9.32 -17.09 8.71
C GLN A 78 -10.59 -16.75 9.48
N LEU A 79 -11.17 -15.57 9.23
CA LEU A 79 -12.34 -15.07 9.94
C LEU A 79 -13.61 -15.22 9.09
N LYS A 80 -14.73 -15.57 9.75
CA LYS A 80 -16.06 -15.53 9.13
C LYS A 80 -16.61 -14.10 9.20
N LEU A 81 -16.02 -13.19 8.42
CA LEU A 81 -16.46 -11.80 8.39
C LEU A 81 -17.85 -11.65 7.75
N PRO A 82 -18.78 -10.86 8.31
CA PRO A 82 -20.07 -10.57 7.70
C PRO A 82 -19.97 -9.52 6.58
N PHE A 83 -18.75 -9.18 6.16
CA PHE A 83 -18.39 -8.24 5.11
C PHE A 83 -17.12 -8.73 4.40
N ARG A 84 -16.84 -8.18 3.23
CA ARG A 84 -15.58 -8.44 2.54
C ARG A 84 -14.48 -7.53 3.06
N PHE A 85 -13.31 -8.10 3.36
CA PHE A 85 -12.05 -7.36 3.41
C PHE A 85 -11.38 -7.45 2.03
N ALA A 86 -10.86 -6.33 1.53
CA ALA A 86 -10.07 -6.28 0.31
C ALA A 86 -8.91 -5.28 0.46
N SER A 87 -7.81 -5.51 -0.23
CA SER A 87 -6.71 -4.55 -0.30
C SER A 87 -6.30 -4.25 -1.73
N ILE A 88 -5.92 -2.99 -1.98
CA ILE A 88 -5.36 -2.53 -3.26
C ILE A 88 -4.09 -1.71 -2.99
N GLY A 89 -3.12 -1.80 -3.90
CA GLY A 89 -1.92 -0.96 -3.87
C GLY A 89 -1.97 0.13 -4.95
N ILE A 90 -1.48 1.33 -4.62
CA ILE A 90 -1.44 2.42 -5.61
C ILE A 90 -0.49 2.13 -6.77
N ASP A 91 0.43 1.18 -6.64
CA ASP A 91 1.32 0.80 -7.75
C ASP A 91 0.54 0.35 -8.99
N ALA A 92 -0.68 -0.19 -8.79
CA ALA A 92 -1.61 -0.51 -9.87
C ALA A 92 -2.17 0.72 -10.62
N TYR A 93 -1.90 1.90 -10.12
CA TYR A 93 -2.30 3.19 -10.72
C TYR A 93 -1.14 3.95 -11.32
N HIS A 94 0.02 3.34 -11.50
CA HIS A 94 1.05 3.92 -12.37
C HIS A 94 0.50 4.12 -13.78
N PHE A 95 0.97 5.15 -14.46
CA PHE A 95 0.86 5.17 -15.91
C PHE A 95 1.61 3.98 -16.51
N THR A 96 1.14 3.47 -17.65
CA THR A 96 1.80 2.35 -18.34
C THR A 96 3.22 2.70 -18.74
N ASN A 97 4.09 1.70 -18.87
CA ASN A 97 5.46 1.91 -19.34
C ASN A 97 5.48 2.60 -20.71
N ARG A 98 4.49 2.30 -21.57
CA ARG A 98 4.32 2.99 -22.88
C ARG A 98 4.12 4.49 -22.69
N TYR A 99 3.22 4.89 -21.78
CA TYR A 99 2.97 6.29 -21.46
C TYR A 99 4.22 6.96 -20.88
N LEU A 100 4.83 6.33 -19.87
CA LEU A 100 6.01 6.87 -19.17
C LEU A 100 7.22 7.07 -20.07
N ASN A 101 7.39 6.23 -21.11
CA ASN A 101 8.45 6.38 -22.11
C ASN A 101 8.14 7.49 -23.13
N ALA A 102 6.87 7.75 -23.42
CA ALA A 102 6.45 8.75 -24.40
C ALA A 102 6.38 10.18 -23.83
N HIS A 103 6.37 10.33 -22.49
CA HIS A 103 6.25 11.63 -21.83
C HIS A 103 7.52 11.98 -21.07
N THR A 104 7.82 13.28 -20.98
CA THR A 104 9.00 13.80 -20.30
C THR A 104 8.61 14.65 -19.08
N VAL A 105 9.48 14.63 -18.08
CA VAL A 105 9.41 15.49 -16.90
C VAL A 105 10.83 15.83 -16.46
N ALA A 106 11.06 17.07 -16.06
CA ALA A 106 12.40 17.56 -15.69
C ALA A 106 13.49 17.25 -16.76
N GLY A 107 13.13 17.27 -18.05
CA GLY A 107 14.05 17.06 -19.17
C GLY A 107 14.41 15.60 -19.48
N ALA A 108 13.81 14.63 -18.79
CA ALA A 108 14.03 13.19 -19.03
C ALA A 108 12.70 12.44 -19.17
N ALA A 109 12.73 11.23 -19.72
CA ALA A 109 11.55 10.37 -19.79
C ALA A 109 10.98 10.13 -18.38
N MET A 110 9.65 10.22 -18.22
CA MET A 110 8.98 9.97 -16.91
C MET A 110 9.32 8.60 -16.36
N LYS A 111 9.61 7.63 -17.22
CA LYS A 111 10.05 6.27 -16.84
C LYS A 111 11.28 6.28 -15.93
N THR A 112 12.18 7.24 -16.10
CA THR A 112 13.39 7.40 -15.27
C THR A 112 13.05 7.67 -13.81
N PHE A 113 11.89 8.28 -13.56
CA PHE A 113 11.42 8.68 -12.24
C PHE A 113 10.24 7.83 -11.75
N LYS A 114 10.04 6.62 -12.31
CA LYS A 114 8.90 5.77 -11.95
C LYS A 114 8.88 5.52 -10.43
N GLY A 115 7.71 5.73 -9.81
CA GLY A 115 7.55 5.72 -8.35
C GLY A 115 7.40 7.13 -7.75
N ARG A 116 7.74 8.20 -8.49
CA ARG A 116 7.45 9.58 -8.09
C ARG A 116 5.95 9.85 -8.27
N TYR A 117 5.37 10.75 -7.46
CA TYR A 117 3.93 11.03 -7.41
C TYR A 117 3.28 11.33 -8.76
N ASP A 118 3.99 11.96 -9.68
CA ASP A 118 3.52 12.33 -11.02
C ASP A 118 3.64 11.21 -12.08
N THR A 119 4.14 10.04 -11.68
CA THR A 119 4.16 8.83 -12.53
C THR A 119 2.94 7.94 -12.32
N TYR A 120 1.96 8.41 -11.56
CA TYR A 120 0.71 7.72 -11.27
C TYR A 120 -0.50 8.50 -11.81
N ASP A 121 -1.56 7.79 -12.17
CA ASP A 121 -2.88 8.37 -12.47
C ASP A 121 -3.69 8.47 -11.16
N ALA A 122 -3.41 9.51 -10.36
CA ALA A 122 -4.13 9.78 -9.13
C ALA A 122 -5.62 10.04 -9.39
N GLY A 123 -5.95 10.64 -10.54
CA GLY A 123 -7.34 10.87 -10.95
C GLY A 123 -8.11 9.57 -11.19
N LYS A 124 -7.46 8.55 -11.76
CA LYS A 124 -8.06 7.21 -11.92
C LYS A 124 -8.33 6.56 -10.56
N LEU A 125 -7.38 6.65 -9.62
CA LEU A 125 -7.57 6.16 -8.24
C LEU A 125 -8.75 6.89 -7.57
N ALA A 126 -8.80 8.22 -7.66
CA ALA A 126 -9.88 9.01 -7.08
C ALA A 126 -11.25 8.59 -7.63
N ARG A 127 -11.39 8.47 -8.96
CA ARG A 127 -12.65 8.01 -9.60
C ARG A 127 -13.06 6.62 -9.10
N ALA A 128 -12.10 5.69 -8.96
CA ALA A 128 -12.38 4.35 -8.47
C ALA A 128 -12.85 4.36 -7.00
N LEU A 129 -12.23 5.18 -6.13
CA LEU A 129 -12.64 5.32 -4.73
C LEU A 129 -13.98 6.03 -4.58
N ILE A 130 -14.28 7.05 -5.40
CA ILE A 130 -15.60 7.72 -5.44
C ILE A 130 -16.69 6.70 -5.83
N ALA A 131 -16.48 5.93 -6.90
CA ALA A 131 -17.42 4.90 -7.33
C ALA A 131 -17.60 3.81 -6.25
N PHE A 132 -16.50 3.39 -5.61
CA PHE A 132 -16.55 2.46 -4.49
C PHE A 132 -17.39 3.01 -3.34
N ARG A 133 -17.13 4.23 -2.85
CA ARG A 133 -17.89 4.87 -1.76
C ARG A 133 -19.36 5.07 -2.09
N ALA A 134 -19.69 5.32 -3.36
CA ALA A 134 -21.07 5.41 -3.86
C ALA A 134 -21.81 4.05 -3.91
N GLY A 135 -21.18 2.95 -3.51
CA GLY A 135 -21.79 1.62 -3.51
C GLY A 135 -21.83 0.95 -4.89
N GLN A 136 -21.13 1.49 -5.88
CA GLN A 136 -21.09 0.90 -7.22
C GLN A 136 -20.25 -0.38 -7.26
N HIS A 137 -20.56 -1.27 -8.19
CA HIS A 137 -19.68 -2.40 -8.53
C HIS A 137 -18.38 -1.87 -9.13
N VAL A 138 -17.25 -2.14 -8.49
CA VAL A 138 -15.94 -1.64 -8.92
C VAL A 138 -14.99 -2.80 -9.19
N ARG A 139 -14.18 -2.65 -10.23
CA ARG A 139 -13.07 -3.55 -10.57
C ARG A 139 -11.77 -2.79 -10.48
N PHE A 140 -10.93 -3.15 -9.52
CA PHE A 140 -9.64 -2.51 -9.31
C PHE A 140 -8.53 -3.21 -10.10
N PRO A 141 -7.53 -2.43 -10.60
CA PRO A 141 -6.34 -3.01 -11.21
C PRO A 141 -5.41 -3.63 -10.17
N VAL A 142 -4.46 -4.44 -10.64
CA VAL A 142 -3.28 -4.87 -9.88
C VAL A 142 -2.01 -4.47 -10.59
N TYR A 143 -0.90 -4.41 -9.88
CA TYR A 143 0.41 -4.18 -10.48
C TYR A 143 1.10 -5.51 -10.76
N SER A 144 1.55 -5.72 -12.00
CA SER A 144 2.37 -6.86 -12.37
C SER A 144 3.85 -6.50 -12.29
N ARG A 145 4.61 -7.21 -11.46
CA ARG A 145 6.07 -7.05 -11.42
C ARG A 145 6.75 -7.73 -12.60
N ALA A 146 6.14 -8.75 -13.18
CA ALA A 146 6.66 -9.43 -14.36
C ALA A 146 6.71 -8.49 -15.59
N THR A 147 5.68 -7.66 -15.76
CA THR A 147 5.62 -6.69 -16.87
C THR A 147 6.00 -5.28 -16.45
N HIS A 148 6.11 -5.02 -15.14
CA HIS A 148 6.24 -3.69 -14.54
C HIS A 148 5.14 -2.71 -14.97
N ASP A 149 3.91 -3.20 -15.15
CA ASP A 149 2.76 -2.42 -15.61
C ASP A 149 1.48 -2.77 -14.84
N PRO A 150 0.48 -1.86 -14.82
CA PRO A 150 -0.85 -2.16 -14.32
C PRO A 150 -1.55 -3.24 -15.16
N VAL A 151 -2.31 -4.10 -14.50
CA VAL A 151 -3.25 -5.06 -15.11
C VAL A 151 -4.65 -4.69 -14.66
N GLU A 152 -5.52 -4.39 -15.62
CA GLU A 152 -6.86 -3.87 -15.36
C GLU A 152 -7.85 -4.94 -14.90
N HIS A 153 -8.84 -4.50 -14.09
CA HIS A 153 -10.04 -5.26 -13.76
C HIS A 153 -9.82 -6.60 -13.04
N VAL A 154 -8.79 -6.71 -12.21
CA VAL A 154 -8.42 -7.98 -11.55
C VAL A 154 -9.17 -8.18 -10.24
N ILE A 155 -9.28 -7.13 -9.40
CA ILE A 155 -9.97 -7.23 -8.11
C ILE A 155 -11.41 -6.79 -8.29
N ASP A 156 -12.34 -7.74 -8.36
CA ASP A 156 -13.77 -7.51 -8.54
C ASP A 156 -14.46 -7.36 -7.19
N ILE A 157 -15.19 -6.25 -6.98
CA ILE A 157 -15.90 -5.94 -5.73
C ILE A 157 -17.38 -5.64 -6.03
N PRO A 158 -18.21 -6.69 -6.16
CA PRO A 158 -19.66 -6.54 -6.28
C PRO A 158 -20.37 -6.35 -4.93
N GLU A 159 -19.71 -6.71 -3.81
CA GLU A 159 -20.32 -6.75 -2.49
C GLU A 159 -20.71 -5.36 -1.98
N ARG A 160 -21.79 -5.32 -1.19
CA ARG A 160 -22.29 -4.10 -0.56
C ARG A 160 -21.43 -3.67 0.62
N ASN A 161 -21.12 -4.62 1.49
CA ASN A 161 -20.40 -4.34 2.74
C ASN A 161 -18.93 -4.70 2.56
N VAL A 162 -18.06 -3.69 2.55
CA VAL A 162 -16.62 -3.85 2.27
C VAL A 162 -15.77 -2.93 3.12
N LEU A 163 -14.77 -3.51 3.77
CA LEU A 163 -13.64 -2.78 4.32
C LEU A 163 -12.49 -2.86 3.30
N LEU A 164 -12.16 -1.71 2.69
CA LEU A 164 -11.10 -1.58 1.70
C LEU A 164 -9.84 -0.98 2.32
N LEU A 165 -8.74 -1.71 2.26
CA LEU A 165 -7.41 -1.17 2.57
C LEU A 165 -6.74 -0.68 1.29
N VAL A 166 -6.35 0.59 1.25
CA VAL A 166 -5.56 1.17 0.15
C VAL A 166 -4.15 1.43 0.67
N GLU A 167 -3.14 0.77 0.10
CA GLU A 167 -1.77 0.99 0.52
C GLU A 167 -0.98 1.78 -0.52
N GLY A 168 -0.11 2.68 -0.05
CA GLY A 168 0.73 3.44 -0.95
C GLY A 168 1.53 4.57 -0.32
N LEU A 169 2.40 5.17 -1.14
CA LEU A 169 3.26 6.26 -0.71
C LEU A 169 2.53 7.60 -0.68
N TRP A 170 1.69 7.88 -1.71
CA TRP A 170 1.24 9.22 -2.05
C TRP A 170 -0.17 9.55 -1.57
N LEU A 171 -0.83 8.65 -0.84
CA LEU A 171 -2.23 8.81 -0.40
C LEU A 171 -2.49 10.08 0.43
N LEU A 172 -1.44 10.65 1.04
CA LEU A 172 -1.50 11.89 1.81
C LEU A 172 -0.76 13.06 1.15
N HIS A 173 -0.35 12.92 -0.13
CA HIS A 173 0.40 13.96 -0.82
C HIS A 173 -0.50 15.17 -1.16
N GLU A 174 0.10 16.38 -1.19
CA GLU A 174 -0.65 17.65 -1.22
C GLU A 174 -0.74 18.29 -2.61
N THR A 175 -0.22 17.64 -3.68
CA THR A 175 -0.48 18.16 -5.02
C THR A 175 -1.96 18.00 -5.37
N PRO A 176 -2.53 18.87 -6.24
CA PRO A 176 -3.97 18.90 -6.51
C PRO A 176 -4.55 17.54 -6.90
N GLU A 177 -3.81 16.73 -7.65
CA GLU A 177 -4.25 15.39 -8.09
C GLU A 177 -4.34 14.39 -6.94
N TRP A 178 -3.47 14.53 -5.92
CA TRP A 178 -3.39 13.62 -4.77
C TRP A 178 -4.19 14.13 -3.57
N ASP A 179 -4.33 15.44 -3.40
CA ASP A 179 -4.97 16.02 -2.21
C ASP A 179 -6.41 15.53 -2.03
N GLN A 180 -7.15 15.34 -3.13
CA GLN A 180 -8.49 14.76 -3.11
C GLN A 180 -8.54 13.34 -2.53
N ILE A 181 -7.44 12.56 -2.64
CA ILE A 181 -7.40 11.16 -2.15
C ILE A 181 -7.57 11.13 -0.63
N ARG A 182 -6.94 12.07 0.10
CA ARG A 182 -7.08 12.11 1.57
C ARG A 182 -8.54 12.20 2.02
N SER A 183 -9.36 12.97 1.32
CA SER A 183 -10.80 13.12 1.64
C SER A 183 -11.63 11.88 1.34
N LEU A 184 -11.11 10.95 0.55
CA LEU A 184 -11.74 9.68 0.20
C LEU A 184 -11.37 8.53 1.16
N LEU A 185 -10.40 8.77 2.05
CA LEU A 185 -10.04 7.83 3.12
C LEU A 185 -10.86 8.15 4.38
N ASP A 186 -11.52 7.15 4.94
CA ASP A 186 -12.24 7.29 6.22
C ASP A 186 -11.27 7.29 7.39
N HIS A 187 -10.15 6.56 7.27
CA HIS A 187 -9.05 6.56 8.23
C HIS A 187 -7.71 6.39 7.53
N ALA A 188 -6.69 7.13 7.95
CA ALA A 188 -5.36 7.07 7.38
C ALA A 188 -4.32 6.73 8.44
N ILE A 189 -3.64 5.59 8.27
CA ILE A 189 -2.56 5.11 9.15
C ILE A 189 -1.23 5.35 8.45
N PHE A 190 -0.33 6.09 9.07
CA PHE A 190 1.00 6.35 8.55
C PHE A 190 2.02 5.43 9.22
N MET A 191 2.75 4.68 8.42
CA MET A 191 3.87 3.85 8.86
C MET A 191 5.17 4.65 8.83
N GLU A 192 5.62 5.09 10.00
CA GLU A 192 6.88 5.82 10.12
C GLU A 192 8.06 4.85 10.03
N ALA A 193 9.02 5.15 9.17
CA ALA A 193 10.22 4.35 8.99
C ALA A 193 11.49 5.22 9.03
N ARG A 194 12.63 4.59 9.29
CA ARG A 194 13.93 5.25 9.24
C ARG A 194 14.61 4.99 7.90
N LYS A 195 15.12 6.03 7.28
CA LYS A 195 15.74 6.00 5.94
C LYS A 195 16.92 5.01 5.87
N ASP A 196 17.76 5.00 6.91
CA ASP A 196 18.90 4.09 7.03
C ASP A 196 18.48 2.61 7.13
N LYS A 197 17.33 2.34 7.72
CA LYS A 197 16.81 0.97 7.89
C LYS A 197 16.13 0.45 6.61
N VAL A 198 15.44 1.30 5.85
CA VAL A 198 14.73 0.86 4.63
C VAL A 198 15.66 0.77 3.41
N ARG A 199 16.75 1.55 3.35
CA ARG A 199 17.65 1.62 2.20
C ARG A 199 18.15 0.25 1.72
N PRO A 200 18.71 -0.63 2.59
CA PRO A 200 19.20 -1.93 2.14
C PRO A 200 18.12 -2.82 1.54
N ALA A 201 16.92 -2.83 2.14
CA ALA A 201 15.79 -3.63 1.66
C ALA A 201 15.26 -3.13 0.31
N VAL A 202 15.22 -1.81 0.10
CA VAL A 202 14.79 -1.21 -1.17
C VAL A 202 15.77 -1.51 -2.29
N ILE A 203 17.08 -1.35 -2.04
CA ILE A 203 18.13 -1.70 -3.01
C ILE A 203 18.05 -3.19 -3.38
N LYS A 204 17.97 -4.09 -2.36
CA LYS A 204 17.81 -5.51 -2.59
C LYS A 204 16.61 -5.81 -3.49
N ARG A 205 15.46 -5.18 -3.24
CA ARG A 205 14.26 -5.34 -4.07
C ARG A 205 14.47 -4.90 -5.52
N HIS A 206 15.21 -3.81 -5.76
CA HIS A 206 15.55 -3.37 -7.11
C HIS A 206 16.45 -4.38 -7.82
N VAL A 207 17.42 -4.96 -7.12
CA VAL A 207 18.31 -6.00 -7.67
C VAL A 207 17.51 -7.26 -8.01
N GLU A 208 16.63 -7.72 -7.12
CA GLU A 208 15.72 -8.84 -7.36
C GLU A 208 14.77 -8.58 -8.54
N GLY A 209 14.43 -7.31 -8.78
CA GLY A 209 13.67 -6.84 -9.94
C GLY A 209 14.49 -6.69 -11.23
N GLY A 210 15.76 -7.12 -11.23
CA GLY A 210 16.62 -7.19 -12.43
C GLY A 210 17.54 -5.99 -12.64
N ARG A 211 17.67 -5.03 -11.70
CA ARG A 211 18.67 -3.96 -11.80
C ARG A 211 20.05 -4.46 -11.39
N ALA A 212 21.09 -3.94 -12.03
CA ALA A 212 22.46 -4.09 -11.52
C ALA A 212 22.60 -3.42 -10.14
N VAL A 213 23.51 -3.90 -9.30
CA VAL A 213 23.66 -3.44 -7.89
C VAL A 213 23.92 -1.94 -7.83
N ASP A 214 24.85 -1.43 -8.65
CA ASP A 214 25.20 -0.01 -8.69
C ASP A 214 24.06 0.85 -9.20
N ASP A 215 23.33 0.38 -10.24
CA ASP A 215 22.14 1.06 -10.75
C ASP A 215 21.00 1.08 -9.71
N ALA A 216 20.84 0.02 -8.94
CA ALA A 216 19.84 -0.06 -7.87
C ALA A 216 20.17 0.93 -6.75
N ALA A 217 21.43 1.04 -6.36
CA ALA A 217 21.88 1.99 -5.35
C ALA A 217 21.71 3.44 -5.83
N ASN A 218 22.14 3.73 -7.07
CA ASN A 218 21.96 5.05 -7.67
C ASN A 218 20.49 5.44 -7.81
N TYR A 219 19.62 4.50 -8.19
CA TYR A 219 18.18 4.75 -8.29
C TYR A 219 17.57 5.04 -6.92
N TYR A 220 17.97 4.30 -5.89
CA TYR A 220 17.55 4.61 -4.53
C TYR A 220 17.96 6.04 -4.15
N ASP A 221 19.22 6.41 -4.34
CA ASP A 221 19.76 7.70 -3.89
C ASP A 221 19.15 8.89 -4.67
N THR A 222 18.79 8.69 -5.95
CA THR A 222 18.25 9.75 -6.82
C THR A 222 16.73 9.83 -6.85
N VAL A 223 16.01 8.70 -6.65
CA VAL A 223 14.54 8.64 -6.74
C VAL A 223 13.91 8.28 -5.41
N ASP A 224 14.22 7.08 -4.86
CA ASP A 224 13.53 6.60 -3.66
C ASP A 224 13.82 7.42 -2.41
N ALA A 225 15.06 7.92 -2.25
CA ALA A 225 15.44 8.76 -1.12
C ALA A 225 14.73 10.12 -1.12
N ASN A 226 14.50 10.70 -2.31
CA ASN A 226 13.72 11.93 -2.45
C ASN A 226 12.23 11.67 -2.18
N ASN A 227 11.69 10.56 -2.71
CA ASN A 227 10.32 10.15 -2.43
C ASN A 227 10.12 9.88 -0.94
N PHE A 228 11.09 9.24 -0.27
CA PHE A 228 11.06 9.01 1.17
C PHE A 228 10.87 10.33 1.94
N ASP A 229 11.69 11.34 1.64
CA ASP A 229 11.65 12.63 2.33
C ASP A 229 10.31 13.37 2.09
N LEU A 230 9.77 13.30 0.87
CA LEU A 230 8.46 13.87 0.56
C LEU A 230 7.34 13.17 1.31
N VAL A 231 7.33 11.83 1.31
CA VAL A 231 6.31 11.04 2.00
C VAL A 231 6.35 11.30 3.51
N MET A 232 7.53 11.35 4.12
CA MET A 232 7.67 11.60 5.57
C MET A 232 7.10 12.96 6.00
N LYS A 233 7.09 13.97 5.12
CA LYS A 233 6.47 15.28 5.40
C LYS A 233 4.94 15.19 5.52
N THR A 234 4.32 14.21 4.90
CA THR A 234 2.85 14.07 4.89
C THR A 234 2.28 13.37 6.13
N LYS A 235 3.12 12.89 7.05
CA LYS A 235 2.68 12.12 8.22
C LYS A 235 1.69 12.85 9.13
N THR A 236 1.78 14.18 9.19
CA THR A 236 0.86 15.02 9.99
C THR A 236 -0.57 15.04 9.45
N ARG A 237 -0.81 14.54 8.24
CA ARG A 237 -2.13 14.42 7.62
C ARG A 237 -2.79 13.06 7.89
N ALA A 238 -2.09 12.14 8.54
CA ALA A 238 -2.66 10.87 8.99
C ALA A 238 -3.47 11.05 10.27
N ASP A 239 -4.44 10.16 10.47
CA ASP A 239 -5.21 10.08 11.71
C ASP A 239 -4.42 9.34 12.78
N GLU A 240 -3.52 8.44 12.37
CA GLU A 240 -2.71 7.62 13.26
C GLU A 240 -1.30 7.42 12.68
N ILE A 241 -0.28 7.44 13.54
CA ILE A 241 1.12 7.17 13.18
C ILE A 241 1.58 5.93 13.95
N ILE A 242 2.06 4.93 13.22
CA ILE A 242 2.60 3.70 13.79
C ILE A 242 4.06 3.50 13.33
N PRO A 243 4.91 2.85 14.14
CA PRO A 243 6.25 2.47 13.70
C PRO A 243 6.17 1.41 12.59
N SER A 244 7.16 1.41 11.69
CA SER A 244 7.34 0.26 10.79
C SER A 244 7.77 -0.96 11.60
N TYR A 245 6.87 -1.92 11.78
CA TYR A 245 7.12 -3.11 12.61
C TYR A 245 8.25 -4.00 12.09
N PHE A 246 8.59 -3.91 10.79
CA PHE A 246 9.72 -4.67 10.21
C PHE A 246 11.07 -4.16 10.68
N PHE A 247 11.17 -2.87 11.02
CA PHE A 247 12.42 -2.20 11.38
C PHE A 247 12.40 -1.64 12.80
N ALA A 248 11.28 -1.74 13.52
CA ALA A 248 11.25 -1.39 14.94
C ALA A 248 12.16 -2.35 15.72
N GLU A 249 12.97 -1.80 16.62
CA GLU A 249 13.74 -2.60 17.56
C GLU A 249 12.79 -3.40 18.45
N PRO A 250 13.20 -4.59 18.88
CA PRO A 250 12.35 -5.50 19.68
C PRO A 250 11.91 -4.90 21.00
#